data_6c92fff96f1eb9eec0b25010af6400ff
#
_entry.id   6c92fff96f1eb9eec0b25010af6400ff
#
_cell.length_a   1.000
_cell.length_b   1.000
_cell.length_c   1.000
_cell.angle_alpha   90.00
_cell.angle_beta   90.00
_cell.angle_gamma   90.00
#
_symmetry.space_group_name_H-M   'P 1'
#
loop_
_entity.id
_entity.type
_entity.pdbx_description
1 polymer ?
#
loop_
_entity_poly.entity_id
_entity_poly.type
_entity_poly.pdbx_seq_one_letter_code
_entity_poly.pdbx_strand_id
1 'polypeptide(L)'
;VVLVAHSLGCILTAWWAAHTRHAAKVRGALLVAPGDVERPDLAAQIHGWAPIARQPLPFPALLVGSRNDPYCSLERAEALAQTWGARFVDYGERGHINAESGLGDWAEGHGWLQQLAAA
;
A
#
# COMPACT_ATOMS: atom_id res chain seq x y z
N VAL A 1 15.34 -8.43 -0.83
CA VAL A 1 14.76 -7.12 -1.18
C VAL A 1 13.46 -6.92 -0.43
N VAL A 2 13.26 -5.75 0.15
CA VAL A 2 12.00 -5.33 0.74
C VAL A 2 11.48 -4.15 -0.07
N LEU A 3 10.23 -4.22 -0.49
CA LEU A 3 9.60 -3.15 -1.27
C LEU A 3 8.92 -2.16 -0.32
N VAL A 4 9.07 -0.88 -0.61
CA VAL A 4 8.32 0.18 0.09
C VAL A 4 7.61 0.98 -0.98
N ALA A 5 6.29 1.08 -0.85
CA ALA A 5 5.46 1.77 -1.83
C ALA A 5 4.50 2.73 -1.15
N HIS A 6 4.17 3.81 -1.84
CA HIS A 6 3.23 4.82 -1.37
C HIS A 6 2.26 5.16 -2.49
N SER A 7 0.98 5.30 -2.16
CA SER A 7 -0.07 5.76 -3.06
C SER A 7 -0.19 4.87 -4.30
N LEU A 8 0.03 5.41 -5.49
CA LEU A 8 -0.02 4.65 -6.75
C LEU A 8 1.02 3.54 -6.79
N GLY A 9 2.13 3.69 -6.08
CA GLY A 9 3.15 2.65 -5.98
C GLY A 9 2.61 1.36 -5.37
N CYS A 10 1.62 1.45 -4.48
CA CYS A 10 0.96 0.26 -3.92
C CYS A 10 0.23 -0.52 -5.01
N ILE A 11 -0.46 0.19 -5.88
CA ILE A 11 -1.22 -0.41 -6.98
C ILE A 11 -0.26 -1.05 -8.00
N LEU A 12 0.83 -0.35 -8.30
CA LEU A 12 1.87 -0.88 -9.17
C LEU A 12 2.51 -2.13 -8.59
N THR A 13 2.76 -2.15 -7.28
CA THR A 13 3.34 -3.32 -6.60
C THR A 13 2.45 -4.55 -6.75
N ALA A 14 1.13 -4.38 -6.54
CA ALA A 14 0.18 -5.48 -6.68
C ALA A 14 0.14 -6.01 -8.12
N TRP A 15 0.16 -5.11 -9.09
CA TRP A 15 0.18 -5.49 -10.51
C TRP A 15 1.47 -6.22 -10.85
N TRP A 16 2.61 -5.66 -10.43
CA TRP A 16 3.92 -6.28 -10.67
C TRP A 16 3.99 -7.68 -10.06
N ALA A 17 3.54 -7.82 -8.82
CA ALA A 17 3.57 -9.11 -8.12
C ALA A 17 2.74 -10.18 -8.85
N ALA A 18 1.66 -9.77 -9.49
CA ALA A 18 0.80 -10.69 -10.24
C ALA A 18 1.41 -11.15 -11.57
N HIS A 19 2.40 -10.42 -12.09
CA HIS A 19 2.96 -10.66 -13.43
C HIS A 19 4.44 -11.03 -13.43
N THR A 20 5.17 -10.80 -12.32
CA THR A 20 6.61 -11.03 -12.26
C THR A 20 6.94 -12.51 -12.06
N ARG A 21 8.13 -12.91 -12.52
CA ARG A 21 8.74 -14.20 -12.21
C ARG A 21 9.77 -14.09 -11.07
N HIS A 22 9.92 -12.91 -10.49
CA HIS A 22 10.97 -12.63 -9.50
C HIS A 22 10.41 -12.39 -8.10
N ALA A 23 9.16 -12.76 -7.83
CA ALA A 23 8.53 -12.53 -6.52
C ALA A 23 9.32 -13.18 -5.37
N ALA A 24 9.99 -14.30 -5.63
CA ALA A 24 10.79 -14.99 -4.62
C ALA A 24 11.98 -14.15 -4.10
N LYS A 25 12.37 -13.11 -4.83
CA LYS A 25 13.45 -12.19 -4.41
C LYS A 25 12.94 -11.13 -3.44
N VAL A 26 11.62 -11.03 -3.24
CA VAL A 26 11.01 -10.05 -2.34
C VAL A 26 10.78 -10.70 -0.99
N ARG A 27 11.37 -10.12 0.04
CA ARG A 27 11.24 -10.59 1.43
C ARG A 27 9.94 -10.09 2.07
N GLY A 28 9.47 -8.93 1.66
CA GLY A 28 8.24 -8.34 2.14
C GLY A 28 7.98 -7.00 1.50
N ALA A 29 6.80 -6.45 1.76
CA ALA A 29 6.41 -5.14 1.24
C ALA A 29 5.70 -4.30 2.31
N LEU A 30 6.09 -3.03 2.40
CA LEU A 30 5.40 -2.02 3.19
C LEU A 30 4.62 -1.14 2.21
N LEU A 31 3.29 -1.20 2.31
CA LEU A 31 2.38 -0.51 1.41
C LEU A 31 1.68 0.60 2.19
N VAL A 32 1.95 1.84 1.83
CA VAL A 32 1.51 3.00 2.60
C VAL A 32 0.52 3.83 1.79
N ALA A 33 -0.64 4.06 2.37
CA ALA A 33 -1.67 4.94 1.82
C ALA A 33 -1.99 4.67 0.35
N PRO A 34 -2.50 3.46 0.00
CA PRO A 34 -2.83 3.16 -1.39
C PRO A 34 -3.85 4.14 -1.94
N GLY A 35 -3.73 4.47 -3.23
CA GLY A 35 -4.73 5.28 -3.92
C GLY A 35 -5.83 4.41 -4.49
N ASP A 36 -7.09 4.77 -4.26
CA ASP A 36 -8.21 4.03 -4.82
C ASP A 36 -8.46 4.46 -6.27
N VAL A 37 -7.70 3.88 -7.18
CA VAL A 37 -7.75 4.24 -8.61
C VAL A 37 -9.04 3.77 -9.29
N GLU A 38 -9.85 2.95 -8.62
CA GLU A 38 -11.15 2.51 -9.13
C GLU A 38 -12.29 3.46 -8.73
N ARG A 39 -12.01 4.41 -7.83
CA ARG A 39 -12.99 5.43 -7.47
C ARG A 39 -13.22 6.35 -8.68
N PRO A 40 -14.47 6.64 -9.06
CA PRO A 40 -14.76 7.34 -10.31
C PRO A 40 -14.05 8.68 -10.48
N ASP A 41 -13.90 9.46 -9.41
CA ASP A 41 -13.24 10.76 -9.47
C ASP A 41 -11.74 10.63 -9.77
N LEU A 42 -11.08 9.62 -9.22
CA LEU A 42 -9.68 9.36 -9.51
C LEU A 42 -9.49 8.71 -10.87
N ALA A 43 -10.35 7.76 -11.23
CA ALA A 43 -10.29 7.12 -12.54
C ALA A 43 -10.44 8.12 -13.68
N ALA A 44 -11.18 9.20 -13.47
CA ALA A 44 -11.35 10.26 -14.46
C ALA A 44 -10.09 11.12 -14.65
N GLN A 45 -9.25 11.21 -13.62
CA GLN A 45 -8.04 12.03 -13.62
C GLN A 45 -6.80 11.26 -14.06
N ILE A 46 -6.74 9.96 -13.72
CA ILE A 46 -5.58 9.12 -14.03
C ILE A 46 -6.06 7.90 -14.82
N HIS A 47 -5.47 7.70 -15.99
CA HIS A 47 -5.86 6.62 -16.88
C HIS A 47 -4.85 5.48 -16.85
N GLY A 48 -5.34 4.26 -17.06
CA GLY A 48 -4.49 3.08 -17.19
C GLY A 48 -4.12 2.40 -15.87
N TRP A 49 -4.64 2.88 -14.74
CA TRP A 49 -4.35 2.29 -13.43
C TRP A 49 -5.39 1.28 -12.96
N ALA A 50 -6.62 1.42 -13.41
CA ALA A 50 -7.67 0.46 -13.11
C ALA A 50 -7.75 -0.61 -14.20
N PRO A 51 -8.18 -1.85 -13.88
CA PRO A 51 -8.56 -2.32 -12.55
C PRO A 51 -7.34 -2.66 -11.68
N ILE A 52 -7.54 -2.63 -10.36
CA ILE A 52 -6.52 -3.03 -9.38
C ILE A 52 -6.35 -4.55 -9.44
N ALA A 53 -5.11 -5.03 -9.45
CA ALA A 53 -4.84 -6.47 -9.37
C ALA A 53 -5.30 -7.02 -8.01
N ARG A 54 -6.04 -8.13 -8.02
CA ARG A 54 -6.67 -8.69 -6.82
C ARG A 54 -6.10 -10.01 -6.38
N GLN A 55 -4.97 -10.39 -6.90
CA GLN A 55 -4.30 -11.62 -6.46
C GLN A 55 -3.62 -11.39 -5.10
N PRO A 56 -3.63 -12.39 -4.21
CA PRO A 56 -2.83 -12.30 -2.99
C PRO A 56 -1.35 -12.10 -3.33
N LEU A 57 -0.68 -11.24 -2.54
CA LEU A 57 0.74 -11.03 -2.73
C LEU A 57 1.51 -12.29 -2.32
N PRO A 58 2.51 -12.70 -3.10
CA PRO A 58 3.28 -13.93 -2.82
C PRO A 58 4.38 -13.72 -1.76
N PHE A 59 4.33 -12.64 -1.02
CA PHE A 59 5.28 -12.31 0.05
C PHE A 59 4.54 -11.62 1.20
N PRO A 60 5.12 -11.60 2.42
CA PRO A 60 4.52 -10.89 3.53
C PRO A 60 4.39 -9.40 3.22
N ALA A 61 3.26 -8.82 3.61
CA ALA A 61 3.02 -7.39 3.36
C ALA A 61 2.29 -6.76 4.54
N LEU A 62 2.58 -5.48 4.77
CA LEU A 62 1.90 -4.65 5.74
C LEU A 62 1.33 -3.45 5.00
N LEU A 63 0.02 -3.22 5.12
CA LEU A 63 -0.65 -2.08 4.51
C LEU A 63 -1.07 -1.10 5.60
N VAL A 64 -0.61 0.15 5.47
CA VAL A 64 -0.91 1.22 6.41
C VAL A 64 -1.92 2.16 5.79
N GLY A 65 -3.09 2.28 6.41
CA GLY A 65 -4.14 3.18 5.96
C GLY A 65 -4.39 4.32 6.94
N SER A 66 -5.01 5.38 6.46
CA SER A 66 -5.32 6.58 7.24
C SER A 66 -6.81 6.87 7.16
N ARG A 67 -7.40 7.29 8.28
CA ARG A 67 -8.84 7.50 8.39
C ARG A 67 -9.35 8.69 7.59
N ASN A 68 -8.49 9.67 7.33
CA ASN A 68 -8.86 10.89 6.60
C ASN A 68 -8.06 11.06 5.32
N ASP A 69 -7.60 9.97 4.74
CA ASP A 69 -6.91 10.02 3.44
C ASP A 69 -7.92 10.41 2.36
N PRO A 70 -7.69 11.51 1.62
CA PRO A 70 -8.63 11.96 0.59
C PRO A 70 -8.64 11.06 -0.66
N TYR A 71 -7.67 10.17 -0.81
CA TYR A 71 -7.55 9.32 -2.00
C TYR A 71 -7.99 7.88 -1.79
N CYS A 72 -8.31 7.48 -0.56
CA CYS A 72 -8.77 6.13 -0.26
C CYS A 72 -9.43 6.10 1.12
N SER A 73 -10.67 5.63 1.19
CA SER A 73 -11.31 5.48 2.49
C SER A 73 -10.61 4.39 3.30
N LEU A 74 -10.76 4.44 4.64
CA LEU A 74 -10.18 3.43 5.51
C LEU A 74 -10.74 2.04 5.19
N GLU A 75 -12.03 1.96 4.94
CA GLU A 75 -12.70 0.70 4.61
C GLU A 75 -12.16 0.11 3.32
N ARG A 76 -11.90 0.96 2.34
CA ARG A 76 -11.33 0.50 1.07
C ARG A 76 -9.89 0.02 1.24
N ALA A 77 -9.09 0.75 2.03
CA ALA A 77 -7.73 0.33 2.33
C ALA A 77 -7.70 -1.02 3.03
N GLU A 78 -8.60 -1.23 4.00
CA GLU A 78 -8.70 -2.51 4.69
C GLU A 78 -9.11 -3.63 3.73
N ALA A 79 -10.06 -3.35 2.83
CA ALA A 79 -10.49 -4.32 1.83
C ALA A 79 -9.35 -4.71 0.88
N LEU A 80 -8.52 -3.75 0.49
CA LEU A 80 -7.34 -4.04 -0.34
C LEU A 80 -6.33 -4.89 0.43
N ALA A 81 -6.12 -4.61 1.72
CA ALA A 81 -5.24 -5.42 2.56
C ALA A 81 -5.73 -6.87 2.60
N GLN A 82 -7.02 -7.10 2.81
CA GLN A 82 -7.60 -8.44 2.82
C GLN A 82 -7.42 -9.14 1.47
N THR A 83 -7.68 -8.42 0.39
CA THR A 83 -7.56 -8.97 -0.97
C THR A 83 -6.12 -9.40 -1.26
N TRP A 84 -5.15 -8.62 -0.82
CA TRP A 84 -3.73 -8.90 -1.05
C TRP A 84 -3.10 -9.81 0.00
N GLY A 85 -3.84 -10.19 1.06
CA GLY A 85 -3.32 -10.99 2.16
C GLY A 85 -2.33 -10.24 3.03
N ALA A 86 -2.43 -8.90 3.08
CA ALA A 86 -1.54 -8.05 3.88
C ALA A 86 -2.12 -7.83 5.28
N ARG A 87 -1.24 -7.66 6.26
CA ARG A 87 -1.65 -7.13 7.56
C ARG A 87 -2.08 -5.69 7.38
N PHE A 88 -3.13 -5.28 8.10
CA PHE A 88 -3.65 -3.93 8.01
C PHE A 88 -3.33 -3.15 9.28
N VAL A 89 -2.84 -1.91 9.13
CA VAL A 89 -2.62 -0.96 10.22
C VAL A 89 -3.49 0.27 9.98
N ASP A 90 -4.40 0.53 10.92
CA ASP A 90 -5.15 1.79 10.98
C ASP A 90 -4.26 2.80 11.70
N TYR A 91 -3.68 3.73 10.94
CA TYR A 91 -2.74 4.72 11.46
C TYR A 91 -3.44 5.99 11.98
N GLY A 92 -4.77 5.98 12.07
CA GLY A 92 -5.56 7.12 12.53
C GLY A 92 -5.66 8.19 11.45
N GLU A 93 -5.84 9.43 11.86
CA GLU A 93 -6.00 10.56 10.95
C GLU A 93 -4.65 11.16 10.58
N ARG A 94 -4.01 10.59 9.58
CA ARG A 94 -2.66 10.98 9.13
C ARG A 94 -2.65 11.50 7.69
N GLY A 95 -3.82 11.86 7.15
CA GLY A 95 -3.94 12.33 5.79
C GLY A 95 -3.50 11.25 4.78
N HIS A 96 -2.81 11.66 3.72
CA HIS A 96 -2.30 10.72 2.71
C HIS A 96 -0.95 10.13 3.10
N ILE A 97 -0.54 10.28 4.35
CA ILE A 97 0.74 9.79 4.91
C ILE A 97 1.90 10.23 4.00
N ASN A 98 1.95 11.53 3.73
CA ASN A 98 2.92 12.15 2.85
C ASN A 98 3.66 13.28 3.59
N ALA A 99 4.37 14.13 2.86
CA ALA A 99 5.12 15.23 3.45
C ALA A 99 4.25 16.18 4.30
N GLU A 100 2.99 16.37 3.94
CA GLU A 100 2.06 17.22 4.67
C GLU A 100 1.60 16.62 6.00
N SER A 101 1.81 15.34 6.21
CA SER A 101 1.38 14.65 7.45
C SER A 101 2.30 14.95 8.63
N GLY A 102 3.45 15.56 8.40
CA GLY A 102 4.36 15.98 9.47
C GLY A 102 5.02 14.85 10.24
N LEU A 103 5.31 13.74 9.60
CA LEU A 103 5.83 12.54 10.26
C LEU A 103 7.34 12.60 10.52
N GLY A 104 8.06 13.55 9.93
CA GLY A 104 9.50 13.68 10.09
C GLY A 104 10.24 12.43 9.62
N ASP A 105 11.16 11.94 10.44
CA ASP A 105 11.96 10.74 10.12
C ASP A 105 11.14 9.44 10.14
N TRP A 106 9.92 9.50 10.61
CA TRP A 106 8.94 8.42 10.63
C TRP A 106 9.48 7.11 11.22
N ALA A 107 9.80 7.18 12.51
CA ALA A 107 10.35 6.03 13.24
C ALA A 107 9.44 4.80 13.18
N GLU A 108 8.12 4.99 13.21
CA GLU A 108 7.16 3.88 13.14
C GLU A 108 7.25 3.15 11.81
N GLY A 109 7.33 3.88 10.71
CA GLY A 109 7.50 3.29 9.38
C GLY A 109 8.79 2.51 9.28
N HIS A 110 9.88 3.05 9.81
CA HIS A 110 11.16 2.36 9.84
C HIS A 110 11.09 1.07 10.68
N GLY A 111 10.37 1.11 11.80
CA GLY A 111 10.16 -0.07 12.64
C GLY A 111 9.42 -1.18 11.90
N TRP A 112 8.37 -0.83 11.18
CA TRP A 112 7.64 -1.81 10.36
C TRP A 112 8.51 -2.39 9.26
N LEU A 113 9.33 -1.56 8.62
CA LEU A 113 10.26 -1.99 7.60
C LEU A 113 11.26 -3.01 8.15
N GLN A 114 11.80 -2.75 9.34
CA GLN A 114 12.73 -3.66 10.00
C GLN A 114 12.07 -5.00 10.31
N GLN A 115 10.81 -5.00 10.75
CA GLN A 115 10.06 -6.24 11.00
C GLN A 115 9.92 -7.08 9.73
N LEU A 116 9.60 -6.44 8.61
CA LEU A 116 9.49 -7.14 7.32
C LEU A 116 10.82 -7.70 6.86
N ALA A 117 11.89 -6.96 7.05
CA ALA A 117 13.23 -7.38 6.66
C ALA A 117 13.73 -8.57 7.49
N ALA A 118 13.28 -8.68 8.74
CA ALA A 118 13.69 -9.75 9.66
C ALA A 118 12.85 -11.02 9.53
N ALA A 119 11.70 -10.92 8.88
CA ALA A 119 10.76 -12.03 8.75
C ALA A 119 11.27 -13.18 7.86
#